data_1f7bcc3c519852c54b88a850316fe9f9
#
_entry.id   1f7bcc3c519852c54b88a850316fe9f9
#
_cell.length_a   1.000
_cell.length_b   1.000
_cell.length_c   1.000
_cell.angle_alpha   90.00
_cell.angle_beta   90.00
_cell.angle_gamma   90.00
#
_symmetry.space_group_name_H-M   'P 1'
#
loop_
_entity.id
_entity.type
_entity.pdbx_description
1 polymer ?
#
loop_
_entity_poly.entity_id
_entity_poly.type
_entity_poly.pdbx_seq_one_letter_code
_entity_poly.pdbx_strand_id
1 'polypeptide(L)'
;MKLLVIVSSLDLTQPFSATPAWWQLFKGLYEIGAEVIATPYQGPAIEAPWWRAAPNPARREGDAFKLLRDSWRRVGGAREAQATGAQSEAESASDRMVRRVAQTVIGPRWRRHIDRILSAQPDIDAVLIITVPLNHITGLARHIIERHGRPVFFYDGDVPASLPNFRGFASGFRIYQGADPAEYTAFFSNSLGGAEGLRALGARSEIFVLSDSRRPD
;
A
#
# COMPACT_ATOMS: atom_id res chain seq x y z
N MET A 1 -13.04 -14.13 12.07
CA MET A 1 -12.40 -12.80 11.90
C MET A 1 -12.68 -12.33 10.49
N LYS A 2 -13.07 -11.07 10.34
CA LYS A 2 -13.38 -10.45 9.04
C LYS A 2 -12.49 -9.23 8.82
N LEU A 3 -11.79 -9.18 7.70
CA LEU A 3 -10.82 -8.14 7.37
C LEU A 3 -11.23 -7.37 6.13
N LEU A 4 -11.10 -6.04 6.20
CA LEU A 4 -11.05 -5.19 5.02
C LEU A 4 -9.59 -4.98 4.61
N VAL A 5 -9.24 -5.36 3.39
CA VAL A 5 -7.86 -5.25 2.91
C VAL A 5 -7.75 -4.27 1.76
N ILE A 6 -6.91 -3.25 1.91
CA ILE A 6 -6.50 -2.35 0.82
C ILE A 6 -5.18 -2.89 0.27
N VAL A 7 -5.19 -3.36 -0.96
CA VAL A 7 -4.02 -3.97 -1.59
C VAL A 7 -3.60 -3.18 -2.83
N SER A 8 -2.33 -3.23 -3.19
CA SER A 8 -1.79 -2.49 -4.34
C SER A 8 -2.56 -2.78 -5.64
N SER A 9 -2.80 -4.04 -5.96
CA SER A 9 -3.57 -4.51 -7.12
C SER A 9 -4.12 -5.91 -6.87
N LEU A 10 -5.25 -6.24 -7.50
CA LEU A 10 -5.80 -7.61 -7.58
C LEU A 10 -5.64 -8.21 -8.98
N ASP A 11 -4.97 -7.50 -9.88
CA ASP A 11 -4.79 -7.91 -11.26
C ASP A 11 -3.64 -8.91 -11.39
N LEU A 12 -3.97 -10.18 -11.58
CA LEU A 12 -3.03 -11.28 -11.82
C LEU A 12 -2.75 -11.53 -13.30
N THR A 13 -3.31 -10.74 -14.21
CA THR A 13 -3.06 -10.87 -15.66
C THR A 13 -1.69 -10.29 -16.06
N GLN A 14 -1.06 -9.53 -15.16
CA GLN A 14 0.30 -9.03 -15.37
C GLN A 14 1.31 -10.19 -15.31
N PRO A 15 2.37 -10.15 -16.12
CA PRO A 15 3.41 -11.17 -16.09
C PRO A 15 4.25 -11.03 -14.81
N PHE A 16 3.81 -11.69 -13.74
CA PHE A 16 4.59 -11.76 -12.51
C PHE A 16 5.70 -12.80 -12.63
N SER A 17 6.86 -12.48 -12.11
CA SER A 17 7.97 -13.44 -11.99
C SER A 17 7.73 -14.49 -10.89
N ALA A 18 6.86 -14.15 -9.93
CA ALA A 18 6.46 -15.02 -8.82
C ALA A 18 5.03 -14.68 -8.39
N THR A 19 4.39 -15.59 -7.66
CA THR A 19 3.08 -15.33 -7.04
C THR A 19 3.20 -14.18 -6.05
N PRO A 20 2.37 -13.13 -6.16
CA PRO A 20 2.41 -12.01 -5.23
C PRO A 20 2.21 -12.45 -3.78
N ALA A 21 2.97 -11.90 -2.84
CA ALA A 21 2.88 -12.24 -1.42
C ALA A 21 1.46 -12.02 -0.85
N TRP A 22 0.76 -10.98 -1.28
CA TRP A 22 -0.61 -10.71 -0.85
C TRP A 22 -1.59 -11.84 -1.24
N TRP A 23 -1.37 -12.50 -2.39
CA TRP A 23 -2.20 -13.60 -2.85
C TRP A 23 -2.06 -14.82 -1.93
N GLN A 24 -0.83 -15.15 -1.54
CA GLN A 24 -0.54 -16.22 -0.59
C GLN A 24 -1.12 -15.89 0.80
N LEU A 25 -1.00 -14.64 1.22
CA LEU A 25 -1.58 -14.17 2.48
C LEU A 25 -3.11 -14.34 2.49
N PHE A 26 -3.81 -13.96 1.43
CA PHE A 26 -5.26 -14.10 1.35
C PHE A 26 -5.70 -15.56 1.39
N LYS A 27 -4.96 -16.42 0.68
CA LYS A 27 -5.19 -17.87 0.74
C LYS A 27 -5.01 -18.40 2.17
N GLY A 28 -3.91 -18.06 2.82
CA GLY A 28 -3.64 -18.47 4.20
C GLY A 28 -4.69 -17.94 5.19
N LEU A 29 -5.14 -16.70 5.04
CA LEU A 29 -6.22 -16.13 5.85
C LEU A 29 -7.52 -16.92 5.66
N TYR A 30 -7.88 -17.26 4.43
CA TYR A 30 -9.04 -18.09 4.13
C TYR A 30 -8.94 -19.49 4.76
N GLU A 31 -7.77 -20.14 4.67
CA GLU A 31 -7.53 -21.47 5.23
C GLU A 31 -7.68 -21.54 6.75
N ILE A 32 -7.43 -20.42 7.46
CA ILE A 32 -7.65 -20.30 8.91
C ILE A 32 -9.06 -19.77 9.25
N GLY A 33 -9.97 -19.68 8.27
CA GLY A 33 -11.35 -19.27 8.46
C GLY A 33 -11.57 -17.76 8.58
N ALA A 34 -10.63 -16.93 8.12
CA ALA A 34 -10.85 -15.49 8.03
C ALA A 34 -11.60 -15.12 6.74
N GLU A 35 -12.55 -14.20 6.84
CA GLU A 35 -13.22 -13.58 5.69
C GLU A 35 -12.44 -12.34 5.24
N VAL A 36 -12.13 -12.26 3.95
CA VAL A 36 -11.39 -11.14 3.37
C VAL A 36 -12.27 -10.39 2.37
N ILE A 37 -12.38 -9.08 2.57
CA ILE A 37 -12.91 -8.15 1.58
C ILE A 37 -11.75 -7.31 1.07
N ALA A 38 -11.36 -7.50 -0.19
CA ALA A 38 -10.22 -6.81 -0.78
C ALA A 38 -10.65 -5.66 -1.67
N THR A 39 -10.04 -4.49 -1.52
CA THR A 39 -10.23 -3.34 -2.42
C THR A 39 -8.88 -2.95 -3.02
N PRO A 40 -8.72 -2.96 -4.35
CA PRO A 40 -7.46 -2.66 -4.99
C PRO A 40 -7.22 -1.15 -5.06
N TYR A 41 -5.99 -0.73 -4.76
CA TYR A 41 -5.57 0.66 -4.94
C TYR A 41 -5.43 1.00 -6.44
N GLN A 42 -4.98 0.05 -7.24
CA GLN A 42 -4.86 0.17 -8.70
C GLN A 42 -5.58 -0.98 -9.40
N GLY A 43 -6.04 -0.71 -10.62
CA GLY A 43 -6.65 -1.72 -11.46
C GLY A 43 -8.09 -2.10 -11.05
N PRO A 44 -8.61 -3.20 -11.64
CA PRO A 44 -9.96 -3.68 -11.41
C PRO A 44 -10.10 -4.42 -10.09
N ALA A 45 -11.32 -4.46 -9.56
CA ALA A 45 -11.71 -5.38 -8.51
C ALA A 45 -11.92 -6.77 -9.12
N ILE A 46 -11.13 -7.74 -8.68
CA ILE A 46 -11.18 -9.13 -9.16
C ILE A 46 -11.46 -10.02 -7.96
N GLU A 47 -12.52 -10.80 -8.02
CA GLU A 47 -12.88 -11.75 -6.99
C GLU A 47 -12.15 -13.08 -7.17
N ALA A 48 -12.00 -13.80 -6.07
CA ALA A 48 -11.48 -15.15 -6.05
C ALA A 48 -12.18 -15.96 -4.94
N PRO A 49 -12.03 -17.28 -4.91
CA PRO A 49 -12.63 -18.10 -3.84
C PRO A 49 -12.22 -17.68 -2.43
N TRP A 50 -11.10 -17.00 -2.27
CA TRP A 50 -10.50 -16.65 -0.97
C TRP A 50 -10.79 -15.21 -0.53
N TRP A 51 -11.37 -14.37 -1.39
CA TRP A 51 -11.77 -13.01 -1.04
C TRP A 51 -12.92 -12.52 -1.90
N ARG A 52 -13.73 -11.65 -1.34
CA ARG A 52 -14.67 -10.82 -2.09
C ARG A 52 -14.00 -9.51 -2.48
N ALA A 53 -14.31 -8.98 -3.65
CA ALA A 53 -13.71 -7.75 -4.12
C ALA A 53 -14.66 -6.55 -3.99
N ALA A 54 -14.19 -5.48 -3.35
CA ALA A 54 -14.82 -4.17 -3.40
C ALA A 54 -14.19 -3.31 -4.51
N PRO A 55 -14.94 -2.40 -5.14
CA PRO A 55 -14.44 -1.61 -6.26
C PRO A 55 -13.31 -0.65 -5.84
N ASN A 56 -12.37 -0.40 -6.77
CA ASN A 56 -11.40 0.68 -6.63
C ASN A 56 -12.11 2.05 -6.73
N PRO A 57 -12.11 2.87 -5.67
CA PRO A 57 -12.84 4.14 -5.66
C PRO A 57 -12.23 5.23 -6.56
N ALA A 58 -10.97 5.05 -6.96
CA ALA A 58 -10.20 6.00 -7.75
C ALA A 58 -9.74 5.43 -9.10
N ARG A 59 -10.39 4.37 -9.59
CA ARG A 59 -9.97 3.67 -10.81
C ARG A 59 -9.82 4.59 -12.01
N ARG A 60 -10.84 5.42 -12.27
CA ARG A 60 -10.86 6.32 -13.44
C ARG A 60 -9.73 7.35 -13.40
N GLU A 61 -9.46 7.90 -12.21
CA GLU A 61 -8.39 8.87 -11.99
C GLU A 61 -7.01 8.21 -12.09
N GLY A 62 -6.86 7.00 -11.56
CA GLY A 62 -5.63 6.22 -11.69
C GLY A 62 -5.32 5.86 -13.14
N ASP A 63 -6.33 5.45 -13.91
CA ASP A 63 -6.20 5.15 -15.34
C ASP A 63 -5.85 6.41 -16.14
N ALA A 64 -6.52 7.55 -15.88
CA ALA A 64 -6.23 8.84 -16.52
C ALA A 64 -4.80 9.31 -16.19
N PHE A 65 -4.37 9.17 -14.93
CA PHE A 65 -3.02 9.52 -14.53
C PHE A 65 -1.96 8.63 -15.19
N LYS A 66 -2.22 7.34 -15.31
CA LYS A 66 -1.34 6.40 -16.02
C LYS A 66 -1.17 6.80 -17.49
N LEU A 67 -2.27 7.12 -18.18
CA LEU A 67 -2.25 7.58 -19.57
C LEU A 67 -1.46 8.88 -19.73
N LEU A 68 -1.65 9.86 -18.85
CA LEU A 68 -0.88 11.11 -18.86
C LEU A 68 0.61 10.86 -18.63
N ARG A 69 0.98 10.06 -17.65
CA ARG A 69 2.37 9.71 -17.37
C ARG A 69 3.04 9.01 -18.54
N ASP A 70 2.33 8.05 -19.16
CA ASP A 70 2.85 7.27 -20.27
C ASP A 70 2.98 8.13 -21.54
N SER A 71 2.09 9.12 -21.76
CA SER A 71 2.22 10.09 -22.84
C SER A 71 3.39 11.05 -22.61
N TRP A 72 3.60 11.52 -21.38
CA TRP A 72 4.77 12.36 -21.03
C TRP A 72 6.08 11.62 -21.21
N ARG A 73 6.15 10.34 -20.84
CA ARG A 73 7.34 9.50 -21.10
C ARG A 73 7.63 9.32 -22.59
N ARG A 74 6.60 9.23 -23.44
CA ARG A 74 6.77 9.13 -24.89
C ARG A 74 7.27 10.43 -25.53
N VAL A 75 6.86 11.58 -24.99
CA VAL A 75 7.18 12.90 -25.55
C VAL A 75 8.50 13.47 -25.01
N GLY A 76 8.85 13.18 -23.76
CA GLY A 76 10.01 13.80 -23.08
C GLY A 76 11.08 12.83 -22.55
N GLY A 77 10.84 11.55 -22.53
CA GLY A 77 11.49 10.64 -21.58
C GLY A 77 12.58 9.72 -22.08
N ALA A 78 13.05 9.82 -23.32
CA ALA A 78 14.19 8.99 -23.76
C ALA A 78 15.55 9.47 -23.24
N ARG A 79 15.65 10.66 -22.68
CA ARG A 79 16.93 11.27 -22.25
C ARG A 79 17.24 11.15 -20.75
N GLU A 80 16.25 10.96 -19.88
CA GLU A 80 16.50 10.90 -18.43
C GLU A 80 16.68 9.48 -17.86
N ALA A 81 16.25 8.45 -18.56
CA ALA A 81 16.34 7.06 -18.09
C ALA A 81 17.76 6.45 -18.14
N GLN A 82 18.71 7.12 -18.78
CA GLN A 82 20.10 6.66 -18.92
C GLN A 82 21.13 7.46 -18.11
N ALA A 83 20.71 8.52 -17.45
CA ALA A 83 21.61 9.32 -16.62
C ALA A 83 21.49 8.88 -15.16
N THR A 84 22.46 8.09 -14.76
CA THR A 84 22.96 7.95 -13.39
C THR A 84 22.16 7.11 -12.40
N GLY A 85 22.80 6.03 -11.98
CA GLY A 85 22.55 5.31 -10.72
C GLY A 85 22.79 6.10 -9.42
N ALA A 86 22.69 7.42 -9.46
CA ALA A 86 22.66 8.30 -8.30
C ALA A 86 21.24 8.83 -8.14
N GLN A 87 20.43 8.12 -7.35
CA GLN A 87 19.13 8.63 -6.97
C GLN A 87 19.30 9.87 -6.10
N SER A 88 18.77 10.99 -6.57
CA SER A 88 18.66 12.21 -5.78
C SER A 88 17.94 11.92 -4.47
N GLU A 89 18.54 12.23 -3.33
CA GLU A 89 17.90 12.11 -2.01
C GLU A 89 16.67 13.04 -1.88
N ALA A 90 16.58 14.06 -2.72
CA ALA A 90 15.50 15.02 -2.74
C ALA A 90 14.31 14.53 -3.59
N GLU A 91 13.10 14.67 -3.06
CA GLU A 91 11.87 14.46 -3.80
C GLU A 91 11.82 15.40 -5.01
N SER A 92 11.58 14.87 -6.20
CA SER A 92 11.43 15.69 -7.40
C SER A 92 10.18 16.58 -7.32
N ALA A 93 10.16 17.69 -8.06
CA ALA A 93 8.97 18.55 -8.13
C ALA A 93 7.76 17.81 -8.69
N SER A 94 7.97 16.88 -9.64
CA SER A 94 6.95 16.01 -10.20
C SER A 94 6.37 15.05 -9.16
N ASP A 95 7.21 14.40 -8.35
CA ASP A 95 6.75 13.46 -7.31
C ASP A 95 5.93 14.20 -6.24
N ARG A 96 6.38 15.39 -5.88
CA ARG A 96 5.66 16.27 -4.94
C ARG A 96 4.28 16.68 -5.47
N MET A 97 4.19 16.99 -6.77
CA MET A 97 2.93 17.31 -7.41
C MET A 97 2.00 16.08 -7.44
N VAL A 98 2.52 14.91 -7.83
CA VAL A 98 1.78 13.64 -7.83
C VAL A 98 1.22 13.34 -6.45
N ARG A 99 2.05 13.43 -5.42
CA ARG A 99 1.64 13.22 -4.04
C ARG A 99 0.54 14.21 -3.62
N ARG A 100 0.69 15.50 -3.94
CA ARG A 100 -0.32 16.51 -3.62
C ARG A 100 -1.65 16.23 -4.32
N VAL A 101 -1.65 15.87 -5.59
CA VAL A 101 -2.85 15.45 -6.32
C VAL A 101 -3.46 14.20 -5.71
N ALA A 102 -2.65 13.21 -5.35
CA ALA A 102 -3.14 12.01 -4.68
C ALA A 102 -3.83 12.36 -3.35
N GLN A 103 -3.22 13.18 -2.51
CA GLN A 103 -3.80 13.59 -1.22
C GLN A 103 -5.09 14.40 -1.35
N THR A 104 -5.20 15.26 -2.37
CA THR A 104 -6.36 16.14 -2.54
C THR A 104 -7.52 15.49 -3.30
N VAL A 105 -7.26 14.55 -4.19
CA VAL A 105 -8.27 13.93 -5.05
C VAL A 105 -8.55 12.49 -4.65
N ILE A 106 -7.49 11.69 -4.49
CA ILE A 106 -7.61 10.24 -4.23
C ILE A 106 -7.94 9.99 -2.76
N GLY A 107 -7.23 10.63 -1.83
CA GLY A 107 -7.44 10.46 -0.39
C GLY A 107 -8.89 10.63 0.07
N PRO A 108 -9.60 11.72 -0.30
CA PRO A 108 -11.01 11.90 0.05
C PRO A 108 -11.96 10.85 -0.53
N ARG A 109 -11.64 10.28 -1.71
CA ARG A 109 -12.42 9.19 -2.29
C ARG A 109 -12.22 7.90 -1.52
N TRP A 110 -11.00 7.61 -1.11
CA TRP A 110 -10.68 6.47 -0.26
C TRP A 110 -11.40 6.56 1.08
N ARG A 111 -11.38 7.71 1.76
CA ARG A 111 -12.12 7.90 3.02
C ARG A 111 -13.59 7.59 2.85
N ARG A 112 -14.27 8.19 1.85
CA ARG A 112 -15.70 7.95 1.59
C ARG A 112 -16.00 6.51 1.20
N HIS A 113 -15.09 5.84 0.52
CA HIS A 113 -15.24 4.44 0.13
C HIS A 113 -15.15 3.52 1.35
N ILE A 114 -14.13 3.70 2.17
CA ILE A 114 -13.94 2.93 3.40
C ILE A 114 -15.09 3.18 4.38
N ASP A 115 -15.53 4.43 4.55
CA ASP A 115 -16.70 4.76 5.37
C ASP A 115 -17.93 3.97 4.95
N ARG A 116 -18.20 3.88 3.64
CA ARG A 116 -19.34 3.11 3.13
C ARG A 116 -19.22 1.63 3.45
N ILE A 117 -18.04 1.03 3.26
CA ILE A 117 -17.83 -0.39 3.53
C ILE A 117 -17.98 -0.68 5.01
N LEU A 118 -17.30 0.06 5.87
CA LEU A 118 -17.33 -0.16 7.32
C LEU A 118 -18.71 0.13 7.93
N SER A 119 -19.45 1.10 7.39
CA SER A 119 -20.84 1.37 7.82
C SER A 119 -21.80 0.28 7.35
N ALA A 120 -21.61 -0.28 6.17
CA ALA A 120 -22.45 -1.36 5.64
C ALA A 120 -22.12 -2.74 6.25
N GLN A 121 -20.93 -2.91 6.78
CA GLN A 121 -20.42 -4.16 7.34
C GLN A 121 -19.73 -3.89 8.69
N PRO A 122 -20.52 -3.66 9.75
CA PRO A 122 -20.00 -3.32 11.08
C PRO A 122 -19.30 -4.50 11.77
N ASP A 123 -19.38 -5.69 11.21
CA ASP A 123 -18.70 -6.92 11.66
C ASP A 123 -17.25 -7.05 11.15
N ILE A 124 -16.74 -6.09 10.39
CA ILE A 124 -15.32 -6.02 10.04
C ILE A 124 -14.51 -5.73 11.30
N ASP A 125 -13.58 -6.62 11.62
CA ASP A 125 -12.76 -6.54 12.83
C ASP A 125 -11.59 -5.55 12.70
N ALA A 126 -10.96 -5.50 11.52
CA ALA A 126 -9.77 -4.69 11.28
C ALA A 126 -9.60 -4.30 9.80
N VAL A 127 -8.74 -3.31 9.56
CA VAL A 127 -8.31 -2.91 8.22
C VAL A 127 -6.82 -3.21 8.06
N LEU A 128 -6.46 -3.90 6.97
CA LEU A 128 -5.08 -4.20 6.60
C LEU A 128 -4.74 -3.50 5.29
N ILE A 129 -3.65 -2.76 5.25
CA ILE A 129 -3.15 -2.07 4.07
C ILE A 129 -1.85 -2.75 3.63
N ILE A 130 -1.78 -3.19 2.35
CA ILE A 130 -0.66 -3.99 1.85
C ILE A 130 0.00 -3.27 0.67
N THR A 131 1.25 -2.86 0.85
CA THR A 131 2.11 -2.30 -0.21
C THR A 131 1.41 -1.19 -1.04
N VAL A 132 0.68 -0.31 -0.35
CA VAL A 132 0.03 0.88 -0.94
C VAL A 132 0.85 2.11 -0.60
N PRO A 133 1.00 3.10 -1.51
CA PRO A 133 1.69 4.34 -1.19
C PRO A 133 1.02 5.10 -0.04
N LEU A 134 1.60 5.03 1.17
CA LEU A 134 1.04 5.63 2.38
C LEU A 134 0.90 7.15 2.26
N ASN A 135 1.84 7.78 1.56
CA ASN A 135 1.82 9.21 1.31
C ASN A 135 0.67 9.66 0.39
N HIS A 136 0.00 8.77 -0.31
CA HIS A 136 -1.19 9.08 -1.10
C HIS A 136 -2.48 9.05 -0.27
N ILE A 137 -2.49 8.29 0.81
CA ILE A 137 -3.66 8.06 1.68
C ILE A 137 -3.43 8.55 3.11
N THR A 138 -2.51 9.49 3.31
CA THR A 138 -2.20 10.09 4.61
C THR A 138 -3.48 10.54 5.34
N GLY A 139 -3.57 10.22 6.63
CA GLY A 139 -4.72 10.50 7.48
C GLY A 139 -5.89 9.52 7.30
N LEU A 140 -5.79 8.51 6.41
CA LEU A 140 -6.84 7.50 6.26
C LEU A 140 -6.89 6.57 7.46
N ALA A 141 -5.74 6.10 7.96
CA ALA A 141 -5.69 5.19 9.10
C ALA A 141 -6.26 5.87 10.34
N ARG A 142 -5.83 7.09 10.64
CA ARG A 142 -6.38 7.89 11.74
C ARG A 142 -7.89 8.07 11.62
N HIS A 143 -8.39 8.43 10.44
CA HIS A 143 -9.82 8.59 10.18
C HIS A 143 -10.62 7.30 10.47
N ILE A 144 -10.10 6.13 10.07
CA ILE A 144 -10.75 4.84 10.33
C ILE A 144 -10.80 4.56 11.83
N ILE A 145 -9.69 4.76 12.53
CA ILE A 145 -9.60 4.51 13.98
C ILE A 145 -10.56 5.44 14.74
N GLU A 146 -10.52 6.73 14.46
CA GLU A 146 -11.33 7.73 15.16
C GLU A 146 -12.84 7.59 14.89
N ARG A 147 -13.22 7.28 13.65
CA ARG A 147 -14.62 7.24 13.23
C ARG A 147 -15.28 5.88 13.43
N HIS A 148 -14.57 4.80 13.21
CA HIS A 148 -15.12 3.45 13.21
C HIS A 148 -14.58 2.57 14.35
N GLY A 149 -13.58 3.03 15.11
CA GLY A 149 -12.96 2.26 16.18
C GLY A 149 -12.25 0.99 15.72
N ARG A 150 -11.87 0.92 14.44
CA ARG A 150 -11.23 -0.27 13.87
C ARG A 150 -9.72 -0.09 13.80
N PRO A 151 -8.94 -1.08 14.28
CA PRO A 151 -7.49 -1.02 14.15
C PRO A 151 -7.07 -1.08 12.69
N VAL A 152 -6.02 -0.33 12.34
CA VAL A 152 -5.45 -0.27 11.00
C VAL A 152 -4.01 -0.73 11.04
N PHE A 153 -3.73 -1.78 10.28
CA PHE A 153 -2.42 -2.39 10.14
C PHE A 153 -1.83 -2.09 8.77
N PHE A 154 -0.51 -1.97 8.72
CA PHE A 154 0.20 -1.84 7.45
C PHE A 154 1.21 -2.97 7.28
N TYR A 155 1.17 -3.63 6.14
CA TYR A 155 2.16 -4.61 5.71
C TYR A 155 2.90 -4.11 4.48
N ASP A 156 4.21 -3.94 4.61
CA ASP A 156 5.10 -3.62 3.51
C ASP A 156 5.98 -4.83 3.20
N GLY A 157 5.68 -5.48 2.08
CA GLY A 157 6.46 -6.61 1.58
C GLY A 157 7.81 -6.20 0.96
N ASP A 158 8.01 -4.91 0.67
CA ASP A 158 9.18 -4.39 -0.04
C ASP A 158 10.22 -3.74 0.89
N VAL A 159 9.98 -3.76 2.21
CA VAL A 159 10.95 -3.24 3.19
C VAL A 159 12.24 -4.09 3.16
N PRO A 160 13.44 -3.49 3.10
CA PRO A 160 13.76 -2.06 3.26
C PRO A 160 13.78 -1.24 1.96
N ALA A 161 13.51 -1.84 0.80
CA ALA A 161 13.60 -1.15 -0.50
C ALA A 161 12.65 0.05 -0.64
N SER A 162 11.54 0.04 0.10
CA SER A 162 10.55 1.12 0.15
C SER A 162 10.96 2.31 1.04
N LEU A 163 12.00 2.16 1.86
CA LEU A 163 12.45 3.21 2.78
C LEU A 163 13.15 4.35 2.05
N PRO A 164 12.95 5.62 2.47
CA PRO A 164 13.50 6.79 1.79
C PRO A 164 15.03 6.80 1.67
N ASN A 165 15.72 6.23 2.66
CA ASN A 165 17.19 6.26 2.77
C ASN A 165 17.85 4.97 2.25
N PHE A 166 17.09 4.05 1.69
CA PHE A 166 17.66 2.81 1.18
C PHE A 166 18.44 3.07 -0.12
N ARG A 167 19.75 2.81 -0.07
CA ARG A 167 20.64 2.93 -1.26
C ARG A 167 20.66 1.60 -1.99
N GLY A 168 19.99 1.52 -3.14
CA GLY A 168 20.02 0.32 -3.96
C GLY A 168 18.80 0.17 -4.84
N PHE A 169 17.76 -0.42 -4.34
CA PHE A 169 16.50 -0.60 -5.06
C PHE A 169 15.45 0.35 -4.46
N ALA A 170 15.29 1.52 -5.01
CA ALA A 170 14.15 2.33 -4.62
C ALA A 170 12.92 1.80 -5.32
N SER A 171 11.92 1.39 -4.56
CA SER A 171 10.57 1.29 -5.11
C SER A 171 10.22 2.66 -5.68
N GLY A 172 9.76 2.71 -6.94
CA GLY A 172 9.58 3.97 -7.66
C GLY A 172 8.53 4.93 -7.06
N PHE A 173 8.08 4.68 -5.82
CA PHE A 173 7.00 5.43 -5.18
C PHE A 173 7.39 6.12 -3.86
N ARG A 174 8.57 5.89 -3.31
CA ARG A 174 8.94 6.49 -2.00
C ARG A 174 7.75 6.56 -1.04
N ILE A 175 7.10 5.42 -0.81
CA ILE A 175 5.76 5.30 -0.20
C ILE A 175 5.62 5.96 1.17
N TYR A 176 6.74 6.12 1.88
CA TYR A 176 6.77 6.75 3.21
C TYR A 176 7.03 8.26 3.17
N GLN A 177 7.45 8.82 2.04
CA GLN A 177 7.82 10.23 2.00
C GLN A 177 6.61 11.14 2.17
N GLY A 178 6.55 11.87 3.30
CA GLY A 178 5.41 12.72 3.65
C GLY A 178 4.18 11.95 4.14
N ALA A 179 4.33 10.67 4.51
CA ALA A 179 3.36 9.92 5.28
C ALA A 179 3.57 10.16 6.78
N ASP A 180 2.57 9.84 7.59
CA ASP A 180 2.66 9.81 9.05
C ASP A 180 2.57 8.35 9.54
N PRO A 181 3.69 7.67 9.79
CA PRO A 181 3.66 6.29 10.28
C PRO A 181 3.01 6.15 11.67
N ALA A 182 2.90 7.22 12.44
CA ALA A 182 2.31 7.18 13.77
C ALA A 182 0.78 7.00 13.76
N GLU A 183 0.13 7.11 12.59
CA GLU A 183 -1.32 6.93 12.47
C GLU A 183 -1.79 5.47 12.44
N TYR A 184 -0.87 4.51 12.35
CA TYR A 184 -1.19 3.09 12.25
C TYR A 184 -1.16 2.39 13.61
N THR A 185 -2.05 1.40 13.79
CA THR A 185 -2.12 0.59 15.02
C THR A 185 -0.88 -0.28 15.17
N ALA A 186 -0.43 -0.91 14.07
CA ALA A 186 0.81 -1.67 14.02
C ALA A 186 1.29 -1.86 12.57
N PHE A 187 2.55 -2.30 12.45
CA PHE A 187 3.18 -2.65 11.19
C PHE A 187 3.57 -4.12 11.16
N PHE A 188 3.52 -4.70 9.96
CA PHE A 188 4.16 -5.96 9.66
C PHE A 188 5.35 -5.71 8.74
N SER A 189 6.51 -6.23 9.10
CA SER A 189 7.74 -6.16 8.34
C SER A 189 8.29 -7.57 8.11
N ASN A 190 8.85 -7.82 6.95
CA ASN A 190 9.49 -9.10 6.64
C ASN A 190 10.97 -9.16 7.04
N SER A 191 11.50 -8.13 7.70
CA SER A 191 12.89 -8.09 8.16
C SER A 191 13.10 -7.21 9.40
N LEU A 192 14.13 -7.53 10.20
CA LEU A 192 14.55 -6.70 11.34
C LEU A 192 15.02 -5.32 10.87
N GLY A 193 15.82 -5.26 9.81
CA GLY A 193 16.27 -3.97 9.25
C GLY A 193 15.12 -3.10 8.74
N GLY A 194 14.06 -3.72 8.20
CA GLY A 194 12.82 -3.03 7.86
C GLY A 194 12.12 -2.45 9.09
N ALA A 195 12.04 -3.21 10.17
CA ALA A 195 11.45 -2.75 11.43
C ALA A 195 12.22 -1.57 12.03
N GLU A 196 13.56 -1.61 12.01
CA GLU A 196 14.41 -0.50 12.45
C GLU A 196 14.20 0.75 11.60
N GLY A 197 14.13 0.59 10.27
CA GLY A 197 13.85 1.67 9.36
C GLY A 197 12.47 2.31 9.59
N LEU A 198 11.44 1.53 9.83
CA LEU A 198 10.10 2.04 10.17
C LEU A 198 10.11 2.85 11.48
N ARG A 199 10.85 2.39 12.50
CA ARG A 199 11.03 3.15 13.75
C ARG A 199 11.75 4.48 13.50
N ALA A 200 12.79 4.47 12.68
CA ALA A 200 13.51 5.69 12.30
C ALA A 200 12.64 6.69 11.53
N LEU A 201 11.62 6.23 10.81
CA LEU A 201 10.62 7.07 10.15
C LEU A 201 9.51 7.59 11.08
N GLY A 202 9.52 7.21 12.34
CA GLY A 202 8.55 7.68 13.34
C GLY A 202 7.39 6.73 13.60
N ALA A 203 7.45 5.48 13.20
CA ALA A 203 6.49 4.46 13.63
C ALA A 203 6.64 4.27 15.15
N ARG A 204 5.60 4.64 15.91
CA ARG A 204 5.56 4.54 17.38
C ARG A 204 4.82 3.29 17.85
N SER A 205 4.04 2.70 16.97
CA SER A 205 3.26 1.50 17.21
C SER A 205 4.13 0.24 17.18
N GLU A 206 3.55 -0.88 17.57
CA GLU A 206 4.20 -2.18 17.51
C GLU A 206 4.56 -2.56 16.06
N ILE A 207 5.72 -3.20 15.89
CA ILE A 207 6.18 -3.68 14.58
C ILE A 207 6.45 -5.18 14.72
N PHE A 208 5.59 -5.98 14.09
CA PHE A 208 5.75 -7.42 14.02
C PHE A 208 6.68 -7.79 12.88
N VAL A 209 7.73 -8.53 13.18
CA VAL A 209 8.62 -9.06 12.14
C VAL A 209 8.15 -10.45 11.76
N LEU A 210 7.71 -10.59 10.51
CA LEU A 210 7.36 -11.87 9.93
C LEU A 210 8.66 -12.58 9.51
N SER A 211 9.37 -13.18 10.47
CA SER A 211 10.50 -14.05 10.16
C SER A 211 9.98 -15.40 9.66
N ASP A 212 10.63 -15.95 8.66
CA ASP A 212 10.43 -17.35 8.30
C ASP A 212 10.77 -18.21 9.53
N SER A 213 9.75 -18.78 10.14
CA SER A 213 9.87 -19.57 11.37
C SER A 213 10.53 -20.94 11.17
N ARG A 214 11.18 -21.17 10.05
CA ARG A 214 12.07 -22.29 9.84
C ARG A 214 13.44 -21.98 10.44
N ARG A 215 13.55 -21.94 11.77
CA ARG A 215 14.80 -22.33 12.39
C ARG A 215 14.86 -23.85 12.29
N PRO A 216 15.83 -24.43 11.61
CA PRO A 216 16.15 -25.84 11.85
C PRO A 216 16.61 -25.93 13.31
N ASP A 217 15.95 -26.78 14.08
CA ASP A 217 16.45 -27.28 15.36
C ASP A 217 17.74 -28.07 15.13
#